data_1dc69381963b41404458dbac92eecb5a
#
_entry.id   1dc69381963b41404458dbac92eecb5a
#
_cell.length_a   1.000
_cell.length_b   1.000
_cell.length_c   1.000
_cell.angle_alpha   90.00
_cell.angle_beta   90.00
_cell.angle_gamma   90.00
#
_symmetry.space_group_name_H-M   'P 1'
#
loop_
_entity.id
_entity.type
_entity.pdbx_description
1 polymer ?
#
loop_
_entity_poly.entity_id
_entity_poly.type
_entity_poly.pdbx_seq_one_letter_code
_entity_poly.pdbx_strand_id
1 'polypeptide(L)'
;MNTLKMYKKTLLFLLIILFSNNVIASESLKKLDLIIPFPNLAILNSKEKPFIFDFEKNTTSVGYVINFWATWCVPCKKELPDLSLLNLKLKKHNIEVLTISIDKKNIKEQLSFLFNNGVSDLNHFFDNDMKIYKALKLRGIPTTILVNKKGLVVSKHEGILKWGEAKVVKNIINLLN
;
A
#
# COMPACT_ATOMS: atom_id res chain seq x y z
N MET A 1 -7.03 -6.49 -59.83
CA MET A 1 -6.81 -7.49 -58.78
C MET A 1 -5.98 -6.98 -57.56
N ASN A 2 -5.43 -5.77 -57.59
CA ASN A 2 -4.60 -5.22 -56.50
C ASN A 2 -5.30 -4.30 -55.52
N THR A 3 -6.41 -3.67 -55.89
CA THR A 3 -7.14 -2.72 -55.00
C THR A 3 -7.83 -3.42 -53.85
N LEU A 4 -8.43 -4.60 -54.08
CA LEU A 4 -9.16 -5.35 -53.02
C LEU A 4 -8.20 -5.90 -51.94
N LYS A 5 -6.94 -6.20 -52.26
CA LYS A 5 -5.89 -6.61 -51.30
C LYS A 5 -5.39 -5.43 -50.43
N MET A 6 -5.36 -4.22 -50.97
CA MET A 6 -5.01 -3.01 -50.22
C MET A 6 -6.10 -2.66 -49.23
N TYR A 7 -7.39 -2.71 -49.60
CA TYR A 7 -8.50 -2.43 -48.70
C TYR A 7 -8.59 -3.43 -47.51
N LYS A 8 -8.28 -4.71 -47.77
CA LYS A 8 -8.23 -5.72 -46.69
C LYS A 8 -7.09 -5.46 -45.69
N LYS A 9 -5.91 -5.00 -46.17
CA LYS A 9 -4.78 -4.65 -45.29
C LYS A 9 -5.05 -3.39 -44.50
N THR A 10 -5.65 -2.34 -45.07
CA THR A 10 -6.02 -1.11 -44.34
C THR A 10 -7.14 -1.35 -43.36
N LEU A 11 -8.13 -2.19 -43.67
CA LEU A 11 -9.21 -2.54 -42.77
C LEU A 11 -8.70 -3.36 -41.57
N LEU A 12 -7.75 -4.28 -41.81
CA LEU A 12 -7.12 -5.07 -40.74
C LEU A 12 -6.26 -4.19 -39.82
N PHE A 13 -5.57 -3.18 -40.38
CA PHE A 13 -4.77 -2.22 -39.62
C PHE A 13 -5.64 -1.29 -38.75
N LEU A 14 -6.79 -0.83 -39.29
CA LEU A 14 -7.79 -0.07 -38.55
C LEU A 14 -8.45 -0.88 -37.42
N LEU A 15 -8.71 -2.16 -37.65
CA LEU A 15 -9.25 -3.07 -36.61
C LEU A 15 -8.23 -3.30 -35.47
N ILE A 16 -6.95 -3.39 -35.76
CA ILE A 16 -5.89 -3.53 -34.74
C ILE A 16 -5.76 -2.26 -33.88
N ILE A 17 -5.94 -1.07 -34.48
CA ILE A 17 -5.91 0.20 -33.73
C ILE A 17 -7.15 0.36 -32.82
N LEU A 18 -8.29 -0.19 -33.20
CA LEU A 18 -9.52 -0.13 -32.39
C LEU A 18 -9.50 -1.11 -31.19
N PHE A 19 -8.67 -2.16 -31.23
CA PHE A 19 -8.50 -3.11 -30.12
C PHE A 19 -7.39 -2.74 -29.14
N SER A 20 -6.60 -1.70 -29.41
CA SER A 20 -5.62 -1.16 -28.46
C SER A 20 -6.21 -0.15 -27.48
N ASN A 21 -7.50 -0.22 -27.19
CA ASN A 21 -8.02 0.36 -25.96
C ASN A 21 -7.44 -0.47 -24.79
N ASN A 22 -6.20 -0.11 -24.39
CA ASN A 22 -5.68 -0.46 -23.10
C ASN A 22 -6.73 0.01 -22.09
N VAL A 23 -7.54 -0.91 -21.61
CA VAL A 23 -8.25 -0.76 -20.36
C VAL A 23 -7.14 -0.60 -19.33
N ILE A 24 -6.72 0.65 -19.10
CA ILE A 24 -5.93 1.00 -17.94
C ILE A 24 -6.87 0.66 -16.79
N ALA A 25 -6.73 -0.54 -16.25
CA ALA A 25 -7.40 -0.92 -15.03
C ALA A 25 -7.08 0.20 -14.04
N SER A 26 -8.08 0.95 -13.63
CA SER A 26 -7.91 2.02 -12.65
C SER A 26 -7.38 1.34 -11.40
N GLU A 27 -6.07 1.48 -11.15
CA GLU A 27 -5.44 1.04 -9.90
C GLU A 27 -6.01 1.91 -8.79
N SER A 28 -7.13 1.47 -8.22
CA SER A 28 -7.80 2.13 -7.11
C SER A 28 -7.98 1.14 -5.98
N LEU A 29 -7.79 1.63 -4.77
CA LEU A 29 -8.15 0.89 -3.57
C LEU A 29 -9.65 0.62 -3.58
N LYS A 30 -10.03 -0.63 -3.30
CA LYS A 30 -11.43 -1.04 -3.20
C LYS A 30 -11.78 -1.31 -1.74
N LYS A 31 -13.01 -0.98 -1.35
CA LYS A 31 -13.54 -1.39 -0.06
C LYS A 31 -13.63 -2.92 -0.03
N LEU A 32 -13.29 -3.51 1.11
CA LEU A 32 -13.47 -4.95 1.31
C LEU A 32 -14.94 -5.29 1.50
N ASP A 33 -15.38 -6.41 0.89
CA ASP A 33 -16.73 -6.94 1.11
C ASP A 33 -16.89 -7.47 2.55
N LEU A 34 -15.82 -8.03 3.11
CA LEU A 34 -15.76 -8.48 4.49
C LEU A 34 -14.75 -7.63 5.27
N ILE A 35 -15.26 -6.82 6.18
CA ILE A 35 -14.46 -6.01 7.11
C ILE A 35 -14.01 -6.90 8.27
N ILE A 36 -12.71 -6.95 8.55
CA ILE A 36 -12.11 -7.75 9.62
C ILE A 36 -11.37 -6.87 10.62
N PRO A 37 -11.31 -7.23 11.92
CA PRO A 37 -10.49 -6.51 12.87
C PRO A 37 -9.00 -6.67 12.56
N PHE A 38 -8.23 -5.61 12.79
CA PHE A 38 -6.77 -5.71 12.78
C PHE A 38 -6.31 -6.59 13.95
N PRO A 39 -5.35 -7.51 13.75
CA PRO A 39 -4.93 -8.46 14.78
C PRO A 39 -4.35 -7.77 16.02
N ASN A 40 -4.86 -8.13 17.19
CA ASN A 40 -4.33 -7.66 18.48
C ASN A 40 -3.12 -8.50 18.90
N LEU A 41 -1.99 -8.32 18.20
CA LEU A 41 -0.75 -9.06 18.39
C LEU A 41 0.42 -8.11 18.61
N ALA A 42 1.31 -8.46 19.53
CA ALA A 42 2.51 -7.68 19.79
C ALA A 42 3.55 -7.87 18.67
N ILE A 43 4.07 -6.74 18.17
CA ILE A 43 5.22 -6.64 17.28
C ILE A 43 6.23 -5.67 17.89
N LEU A 44 7.35 -5.40 17.23
CA LEU A 44 8.36 -4.49 17.76
C LEU A 44 8.21 -3.09 17.16
N ASN A 45 8.45 -2.06 17.96
CA ASN A 45 8.61 -0.69 17.47
C ASN A 45 10.07 -0.38 17.12
N SER A 46 10.36 0.83 16.65
CA SER A 46 11.71 1.29 16.28
C SER A 46 12.73 1.33 17.45
N LYS A 47 12.27 1.20 18.70
CA LYS A 47 13.10 1.08 19.90
C LYS A 47 13.24 -0.37 20.37
N GLU A 48 12.89 -1.34 19.52
CA GLU A 48 12.92 -2.77 19.79
C GLU A 48 12.04 -3.20 20.99
N LYS A 49 11.02 -2.39 21.33
CA LYS A 49 10.09 -2.70 22.42
C LYS A 49 8.79 -3.30 21.88
N PRO A 50 8.18 -4.25 22.59
CA PRO A 50 6.86 -4.77 22.24
C PRO A 50 5.84 -3.63 22.11
N PHE A 51 5.04 -3.70 21.06
CA PHE A 51 3.99 -2.73 20.73
C PHE A 51 2.74 -3.45 20.24
N ILE A 52 1.60 -3.06 20.74
CA ILE A 52 0.28 -3.52 20.30
C ILE A 52 -0.47 -2.29 19.80
N PHE A 53 -1.07 -2.38 18.62
CA PHE A 53 -1.89 -1.30 18.08
C PHE A 53 -3.19 -1.14 18.90
N ASP A 54 -3.39 0.05 19.43
CA ASP A 54 -4.64 0.47 20.08
C ASP A 54 -5.17 1.68 19.30
N PHE A 55 -5.96 1.40 18.26
CA PHE A 55 -6.47 2.41 17.35
C PHE A 55 -7.51 3.32 17.99
N GLU A 56 -8.27 2.83 18.96
CA GLU A 56 -9.33 3.59 19.65
C GLU A 56 -8.74 4.61 20.64
N LYS A 57 -7.60 4.30 21.22
CA LYS A 57 -6.90 5.21 22.14
C LYS A 57 -6.32 6.43 21.44
N ASN A 58 -5.96 6.32 20.17
CA ASN A 58 -5.50 7.47 19.38
C ASN A 58 -6.71 8.27 18.89
N THR A 59 -7.11 9.26 19.68
CA THR A 59 -8.30 10.08 19.40
C THR A 59 -8.09 11.09 18.28
N THR A 60 -6.86 11.32 17.83
CA THR A 60 -6.53 12.32 16.78
C THR A 60 -6.59 11.73 15.38
N SER A 61 -6.32 10.43 15.20
CA SER A 61 -6.32 9.79 13.89
C SER A 61 -7.70 9.23 13.54
N VAL A 62 -8.16 9.53 12.32
CA VAL A 62 -9.42 8.99 11.77
C VAL A 62 -9.20 7.66 11.07
N GLY A 63 -7.96 7.33 10.73
CA GLY A 63 -7.59 6.08 10.08
C GLY A 63 -6.10 5.98 9.76
N TYR A 64 -5.72 4.82 9.25
CA TYR A 64 -4.33 4.44 9.02
C TYR A 64 -4.15 3.78 7.68
N VAL A 65 -3.05 4.11 7.01
CA VAL A 65 -2.51 3.41 5.85
C VAL A 65 -1.33 2.59 6.34
N ILE A 66 -1.42 1.27 6.32
CA ILE A 66 -0.39 0.36 6.85
C ILE A 66 0.20 -0.43 5.69
N ASN A 67 1.47 -0.21 5.39
CA ASN A 67 2.20 -0.90 4.33
C ASN A 67 3.10 -2.00 4.89
N PHE A 68 3.00 -3.21 4.33
CA PHE A 68 3.85 -4.35 4.65
C PHE A 68 4.97 -4.48 3.63
N TRP A 69 6.21 -4.56 4.09
CA TRP A 69 7.41 -4.52 3.25
C TRP A 69 8.57 -5.34 3.82
N ALA A 70 9.69 -5.40 3.08
CA ALA A 70 10.96 -5.96 3.55
C ALA A 70 12.15 -5.38 2.76
N THR A 71 13.36 -5.41 3.31
CA THR A 71 14.57 -4.89 2.65
C THR A 71 14.95 -5.65 1.37
N TRP A 72 14.59 -6.92 1.25
CA TRP A 72 14.82 -7.76 0.07
C TRP A 72 13.76 -7.61 -1.02
N CYS A 73 12.65 -6.94 -0.72
CA CYS A 73 11.53 -6.75 -1.64
C CYS A 73 11.81 -5.60 -2.63
N VAL A 74 12.20 -5.92 -3.85
CA VAL A 74 12.52 -4.92 -4.89
C VAL A 74 11.34 -3.98 -5.20
N PRO A 75 10.10 -4.46 -5.40
CA PRO A 75 8.96 -3.57 -5.63
C PRO A 75 8.66 -2.67 -4.41
N CYS A 76 8.84 -3.16 -3.16
CA CYS A 76 8.65 -2.34 -1.97
C CYS A 76 9.60 -1.13 -1.94
N LYS A 77 10.88 -1.34 -2.31
CA LYS A 77 11.87 -0.25 -2.36
C LYS A 77 11.46 0.89 -3.29
N LYS A 78 10.75 0.56 -4.37
CA LYS A 78 10.31 1.56 -5.37
C LYS A 78 9.17 2.43 -4.86
N GLU A 79 8.27 1.89 -4.02
CA GLU A 79 7.10 2.63 -3.53
C GLU A 79 7.33 3.34 -2.19
N LEU A 80 8.32 2.93 -1.39
CA LEU A 80 8.58 3.51 -0.07
C LEU A 80 8.68 5.05 -0.07
N PRO A 81 9.40 5.72 -1.01
CA PRO A 81 9.45 7.19 -1.07
C PRO A 81 8.07 7.82 -1.33
N ASP A 82 7.22 7.16 -2.13
CA ASP A 82 5.86 7.65 -2.40
C ASP A 82 4.97 7.58 -1.15
N LEU A 83 5.23 6.65 -0.22
CA LEU A 83 4.52 6.57 1.06
C LEU A 83 4.84 7.76 1.97
N SER A 84 6.08 8.27 1.97
CA SER A 84 6.43 9.51 2.66
C SER A 84 5.67 10.71 2.09
N LEU A 85 5.59 10.82 0.75
CA LEU A 85 4.77 11.86 0.10
C LEU A 85 3.29 11.71 0.43
N LEU A 86 2.78 10.47 0.49
CA LEU A 86 1.42 10.19 0.91
C LEU A 86 1.16 10.67 2.33
N ASN A 87 2.08 10.37 3.27
CA ASN A 87 1.98 10.79 4.66
C ASN A 87 1.81 12.32 4.79
N LEU A 88 2.64 13.08 4.08
CA LEU A 88 2.54 14.54 4.07
C LEU A 88 1.17 15.02 3.57
N LYS A 89 0.61 14.37 2.54
CA LYS A 89 -0.70 14.72 1.97
C LYS A 89 -1.87 14.34 2.89
N LEU A 90 -1.76 13.23 3.62
CA LEU A 90 -2.81 12.72 4.48
C LEU A 90 -2.81 13.32 5.89
N LYS A 91 -1.70 13.90 6.34
CA LYS A 91 -1.54 14.51 7.67
C LYS A 91 -2.64 15.52 7.99
N LYS A 92 -3.01 16.39 7.06
CA LYS A 92 -4.10 17.38 7.22
C LYS A 92 -5.49 16.76 7.33
N HIS A 93 -5.63 15.47 7.02
CA HIS A 93 -6.86 14.70 7.15
C HIS A 93 -6.86 13.79 8.37
N ASN A 94 -5.86 13.92 9.25
CA ASN A 94 -5.67 13.07 10.43
C ASN A 94 -5.59 11.57 10.09
N ILE A 95 -4.99 11.23 8.95
CA ILE A 95 -4.72 9.86 8.54
C ILE A 95 -3.20 9.65 8.61
N GLU A 96 -2.78 8.60 9.31
CA GLU A 96 -1.38 8.26 9.49
C GLU A 96 -0.94 7.19 8.50
N VAL A 97 0.29 7.32 7.98
CA VAL A 97 0.94 6.28 7.18
C VAL A 97 1.98 5.58 8.04
N LEU A 98 1.84 4.27 8.16
CA LEU A 98 2.71 3.41 8.96
C LEU A 98 3.34 2.34 8.08
N THR A 99 4.51 1.83 8.45
CA THR A 99 5.09 0.65 7.79
C THR A 99 5.31 -0.47 8.77
N ILE A 100 5.05 -1.70 8.34
CA ILE A 100 5.34 -2.93 9.09
C ILE A 100 6.29 -3.78 8.26
N SER A 101 7.50 -3.95 8.72
CA SER A 101 8.46 -4.85 8.07
C SER A 101 8.24 -6.29 8.52
N ILE A 102 8.26 -7.22 7.55
CA ILE A 102 8.27 -8.66 7.79
C ILE A 102 9.67 -9.27 7.62
N ASP A 103 10.69 -8.42 7.57
CA ASP A 103 12.08 -8.85 7.42
C ASP A 103 12.61 -9.47 8.73
N LYS A 104 13.43 -10.49 8.60
CA LYS A 104 14.11 -11.12 9.74
C LYS A 104 15.44 -10.47 10.11
N LYS A 105 15.86 -9.46 9.33
CA LYS A 105 17.08 -8.71 9.62
C LYS A 105 16.97 -7.96 10.94
N ASN A 106 18.15 -7.59 11.48
CA ASN A 106 18.25 -6.70 12.62
C ASN A 106 17.50 -5.38 12.35
N ILE A 107 16.77 -4.89 13.34
CA ILE A 107 15.96 -3.66 13.22
C ILE A 107 16.81 -2.45 12.88
N LYS A 108 18.05 -2.34 13.42
CA LYS A 108 18.97 -1.24 13.10
C LYS A 108 19.35 -1.23 11.61
N GLU A 109 19.58 -2.38 11.01
CA GLU A 109 19.84 -2.48 9.55
C GLU A 109 18.63 -2.04 8.73
N GLN A 110 17.44 -2.45 9.17
CA GLN A 110 16.20 -2.06 8.51
C GLN A 110 15.93 -0.56 8.63
N LEU A 111 16.18 0.04 9.79
CA LEU A 111 16.06 1.49 10.01
C LEU A 111 17.09 2.25 9.18
N SER A 112 18.34 1.78 9.13
CA SER A 112 19.38 2.37 8.27
C SER A 112 18.99 2.31 6.79
N PHE A 113 18.37 1.20 6.37
CA PHE A 113 17.84 1.07 5.01
C PHE A 113 16.76 2.12 4.72
N LEU A 114 15.78 2.30 5.62
CA LEU A 114 14.72 3.31 5.48
C LEU A 114 15.29 4.73 5.42
N PHE A 115 16.21 5.06 6.31
CA PHE A 115 16.90 6.35 6.32
C PHE A 115 17.61 6.64 4.99
N ASN A 116 18.38 5.67 4.48
CA ASN A 116 19.13 5.81 3.22
C ASN A 116 18.22 5.91 1.99
N ASN A 117 16.95 5.52 2.12
CA ASN A 117 15.93 5.64 1.06
C ASN A 117 14.96 6.80 1.29
N GLY A 118 15.26 7.73 2.23
CA GLY A 118 14.46 8.92 2.47
C GLY A 118 13.09 8.68 3.09
N VAL A 119 12.95 7.62 3.91
CA VAL A 119 11.68 7.18 4.52
C VAL A 119 11.77 7.17 6.04
N SER A 120 12.41 8.18 6.62
CA SER A 120 12.58 8.29 8.08
C SER A 120 11.44 9.02 8.79
N ASP A 121 10.51 9.61 8.05
CA ASP A 121 9.41 10.44 8.56
C ASP A 121 8.15 9.65 8.95
N LEU A 122 8.15 8.33 8.70
CA LEU A 122 7.04 7.44 9.02
C LEU A 122 7.26 6.73 10.35
N ASN A 123 6.17 6.27 10.97
CA ASN A 123 6.24 5.34 12.07
C ASN A 123 6.50 3.91 11.55
N HIS A 124 7.59 3.30 12.01
CA HIS A 124 8.04 1.98 11.56
C HIS A 124 7.87 0.93 12.66
N PHE A 125 7.33 -0.22 12.26
CA PHE A 125 7.12 -1.39 13.11
C PHE A 125 7.71 -2.64 12.45
N PHE A 126 7.94 -3.70 13.24
CA PHE A 126 8.68 -4.88 12.80
C PHE A 126 7.99 -6.15 13.28
N ASP A 127 7.44 -6.89 12.33
CA ASP A 127 6.75 -8.18 12.50
C ASP A 127 7.68 -9.33 12.06
N ASN A 128 8.84 -9.45 12.70
CA ASN A 128 9.89 -10.39 12.31
C ASN A 128 9.42 -11.86 12.31
N ASP A 129 8.41 -12.18 13.12
CA ASP A 129 7.80 -13.51 13.17
C ASP A 129 6.62 -13.68 12.21
N MET A 130 6.29 -12.61 11.48
CA MET A 130 5.15 -12.56 10.54
C MET A 130 3.81 -12.89 11.21
N LYS A 131 3.61 -12.49 12.48
CA LYS A 131 2.39 -12.78 13.26
C LYS A 131 1.18 -12.05 12.69
N ILE A 132 1.27 -10.72 12.54
CA ILE A 132 0.21 -9.89 11.96
C ILE A 132 0.01 -10.24 10.49
N TYR A 133 1.11 -10.38 9.73
CA TYR A 133 1.08 -10.75 8.33
C TYR A 133 0.29 -12.04 8.07
N LYS A 134 0.55 -13.10 8.87
CA LYS A 134 -0.15 -14.38 8.77
C LYS A 134 -1.60 -14.29 9.24
N ALA A 135 -1.87 -13.58 10.33
CA ALA A 135 -3.22 -13.39 10.86
C ALA A 135 -4.14 -12.66 9.85
N LEU A 136 -3.60 -11.70 9.11
CA LEU A 136 -4.30 -10.99 8.02
C LEU A 136 -4.36 -11.80 6.71
N LYS A 137 -3.76 -13.00 6.66
CA LYS A 137 -3.70 -13.87 5.48
C LYS A 137 -3.18 -13.12 4.24
N LEU A 138 -2.14 -12.30 4.42
CA LEU A 138 -1.51 -11.59 3.30
C LEU A 138 -0.74 -12.58 2.41
N ARG A 139 -0.80 -12.38 1.10
CA ARG A 139 -0.25 -13.33 0.11
C ARG A 139 1.13 -12.93 -0.40
N GLY A 140 1.51 -11.67 -0.24
CA GLY A 140 2.78 -11.14 -0.74
C GLY A 140 3.04 -9.71 -0.24
N ILE A 141 4.19 -9.18 -0.60
CA ILE A 141 4.58 -7.79 -0.37
C ILE A 141 5.06 -7.16 -1.69
N PRO A 142 4.85 -5.84 -1.88
CA PRO A 142 4.17 -4.96 -0.95
C PRO A 142 2.67 -5.24 -0.87
N THR A 143 2.12 -5.09 0.32
CA THR A 143 0.68 -5.07 0.55
C THR A 143 0.36 -3.90 1.46
N THR A 144 -0.64 -3.12 1.09
CA THR A 144 -1.12 -1.99 1.90
C THR A 144 -2.55 -2.21 2.29
N ILE A 145 -2.85 -1.98 3.57
CA ILE A 145 -4.21 -2.02 4.11
C ILE A 145 -4.62 -0.67 4.64
N LEU A 146 -5.91 -0.38 4.58
CA LEU A 146 -6.52 0.75 5.25
C LEU A 146 -7.25 0.28 6.50
N VAL A 147 -6.92 0.89 7.64
CA VAL A 147 -7.54 0.59 8.94
C VAL A 147 -8.24 1.84 9.45
N ASN A 148 -9.52 1.73 9.79
CA ASN A 148 -10.27 2.86 10.35
C ASN A 148 -9.95 3.07 11.84
N LYS A 149 -10.48 4.15 12.44
CA LYS A 149 -10.28 4.48 13.86
C LYS A 149 -10.77 3.43 14.85
N LYS A 150 -11.62 2.48 14.41
CA LYS A 150 -12.10 1.35 15.22
C LYS A 150 -11.21 0.11 15.09
N GLY A 151 -10.05 0.23 14.44
CA GLY A 151 -9.16 -0.91 14.21
C GLY A 151 -9.69 -1.92 13.19
N LEU A 152 -10.61 -1.54 12.31
CA LEU A 152 -11.17 -2.42 11.28
C LEU A 152 -10.46 -2.22 9.95
N VAL A 153 -10.02 -3.30 9.33
CA VAL A 153 -9.43 -3.30 7.98
C VAL A 153 -10.55 -3.13 6.97
N VAL A 154 -10.58 -1.99 6.30
CA VAL A 154 -11.67 -1.60 5.36
C VAL A 154 -11.26 -1.73 3.90
N SER A 155 -9.97 -1.79 3.60
CA SER A 155 -9.44 -1.94 2.25
C SER A 155 -8.09 -2.65 2.25
N LYS A 156 -7.77 -3.34 1.15
CA LYS A 156 -6.47 -3.97 0.91
C LYS A 156 -6.06 -3.79 -0.55
N HIS A 157 -4.79 -3.45 -0.77
CA HIS A 157 -4.15 -3.41 -2.07
C HIS A 157 -2.88 -4.27 -2.05
N GLU A 158 -2.73 -5.16 -3.03
CA GLU A 158 -1.55 -5.99 -3.21
C GLU A 158 -0.77 -5.51 -4.43
N GLY A 159 0.53 -5.29 -4.27
CA GLY A 159 1.41 -4.74 -5.30
C GLY A 159 1.68 -3.24 -5.16
N ILE A 160 2.41 -2.71 -6.13
CA ILE A 160 2.82 -1.29 -6.17
C ILE A 160 1.63 -0.42 -6.57
N LEU A 161 1.49 0.74 -5.91
CA LEU A 161 0.56 1.78 -6.29
C LEU A 161 1.30 3.13 -6.29
N LYS A 162 0.90 4.04 -7.16
CA LYS A 162 1.42 5.42 -7.16
C LYS A 162 0.76 6.23 -6.05
N TRP A 163 1.24 6.03 -4.82
CA TRP A 163 0.63 6.56 -3.60
C TRP A 163 0.50 8.08 -3.58
N GLY A 164 1.41 8.79 -4.26
CA GLY A 164 1.39 10.25 -4.36
C GLY A 164 0.33 10.83 -5.31
N GLU A 165 -0.36 10.04 -6.14
CA GLU A 165 -1.36 10.54 -7.07
C GLU A 165 -2.62 11.07 -6.38
N ALA A 166 -3.14 12.20 -6.85
CA ALA A 166 -4.31 12.86 -6.25
C ALA A 166 -5.55 11.96 -6.19
N LYS A 167 -5.76 11.10 -7.20
CA LYS A 167 -6.87 10.13 -7.23
C LYS A 167 -6.75 9.09 -6.11
N VAL A 168 -5.51 8.61 -5.81
CA VAL A 168 -5.25 7.64 -4.76
C VAL A 168 -5.48 8.26 -3.39
N VAL A 169 -4.93 9.46 -3.18
CA VAL A 169 -5.13 10.25 -1.94
C VAL A 169 -6.62 10.46 -1.66
N LYS A 170 -7.39 10.93 -2.67
CA LYS A 170 -8.84 11.14 -2.55
C LYS A 170 -9.58 9.84 -2.23
N ASN A 171 -9.19 8.73 -2.86
CA ASN A 171 -9.80 7.42 -2.63
C ASN A 171 -9.55 6.93 -1.20
N ILE A 172 -8.33 7.09 -0.66
CA ILE A 172 -8.00 6.75 0.74
C ILE A 172 -8.88 7.55 1.71
N ILE A 173 -8.97 8.86 1.52
CA ILE A 173 -9.79 9.74 2.37
C ILE A 173 -11.25 9.28 2.37
N ASN A 174 -11.81 8.96 1.20
CA ASN A 174 -13.21 8.51 1.09
C ASN A 174 -13.45 7.14 1.74
N LEU A 175 -12.45 6.24 1.76
CA LEU A 175 -12.58 4.91 2.36
C LEU A 175 -12.46 4.91 3.88
N LEU A 176 -11.79 5.94 4.46
CA LEU A 176 -11.54 6.06 5.90
C LEU A 176 -12.51 7.01 6.63
N ASN A 177 -13.24 7.86 5.90
CA ASN A 177 -14.31 8.70 6.42
C ASN A 177 -15.66 8.00 6.32
#